data_ddf3e5b84e3f9e80abc2f4b59ccc9bc6
#
_entry.id   ddf3e5b84e3f9e80abc2f4b59ccc9bc6
#
_cell.length_a   1.000
_cell.length_b   1.000
_cell.length_c   1.000
_cell.angle_alpha   90.00
_cell.angle_beta   90.00
_cell.angle_gamma   90.00
#
_symmetry.space_group_name_H-M   'P 1'
#
loop_
_entity.id
_entity.type
_entity.pdbx_description
1 polymer ?
#
loop_
_entity_poly.entity_id
_entity_poly.type
_entity_poly.pdbx_seq_one_letter_code
_entity_poly.pdbx_strand_id
1 'polypeptide(L)'
;MQIKILIAEDEDIIRKGVAKYLKLHTDRFGIIYEADNGQDAFDIIVKHQPDIVLLDIQMPKMDGITVMQKAAKLNYNSLFVILSGYDEFKYAQQALHYGAREYLLKPVRASDILACLNKLADKYIDTEEKKVEENDNEESVPFVKEAKEYVEEHYTENLTVKEVAGIIGISSGYLSTMFNQSMGKSFVDYLNQLKINHACVYLEQNYLKVYEIAYKVGFQDEKYFTKVFKKIKGITPKEYRNNYGKVRVNNNYI
;
A
#
# COMPACT_ATOMS: atom_id res chain seq x y z
N MET A 1 -1.44 19.11 -16.01
CA MET A 1 -0.70 19.11 -14.71
C MET A 1 0.79 18.97 -15.00
N GLN A 2 1.68 19.75 -14.38
CA GLN A 2 3.12 19.62 -14.58
C GLN A 2 3.70 18.72 -13.47
N ILE A 3 4.38 17.64 -13.85
CA ILE A 3 4.96 16.66 -12.92
C ILE A 3 6.25 17.25 -12.32
N LYS A 4 6.37 17.20 -10.99
CA LYS A 4 7.56 17.57 -10.24
C LYS A 4 8.47 16.36 -10.10
N ILE A 5 9.73 16.50 -10.47
CA ILE A 5 10.72 15.42 -10.33
C ILE A 5 11.88 15.87 -9.43
N LEU A 6 12.39 14.96 -8.61
CA LEU A 6 13.66 15.09 -7.91
C LEU A 6 14.68 14.14 -8.53
N ILE A 7 15.88 14.65 -8.82
CA ILE A 7 17.06 13.86 -9.20
C ILE A 7 18.06 13.95 -8.06
N ALA A 8 18.28 12.85 -7.35
CA ALA A 8 19.21 12.72 -6.25
C ALA A 8 20.37 11.79 -6.67
N GLU A 9 21.53 12.37 -6.89
CA GLU A 9 22.73 11.73 -7.42
C GLU A 9 23.95 12.56 -6.97
N ASP A 10 24.95 11.95 -6.36
CA ASP A 10 26.12 12.66 -5.85
C ASP A 10 27.10 13.06 -6.95
N GLU A 11 27.17 12.31 -8.06
CA GLU A 11 27.97 12.65 -9.22
C GLU A 11 27.37 13.82 -10.02
N ASP A 12 27.97 15.00 -9.89
CA ASP A 12 27.49 16.26 -10.51
C ASP A 12 27.31 16.15 -12.04
N ILE A 13 28.19 15.42 -12.73
CA ILE A 13 28.13 15.21 -14.18
C ILE A 13 26.89 14.39 -14.55
N ILE A 14 26.60 13.35 -13.80
CA ILE A 14 25.44 12.48 -14.04
C ILE A 14 24.16 13.25 -13.73
N ARG A 15 24.07 13.85 -12.54
CA ARG A 15 22.90 14.62 -12.09
C ARG A 15 22.51 15.72 -13.07
N LYS A 16 23.47 16.61 -13.40
CA LYS A 16 23.24 17.71 -14.35
C LYS A 16 23.00 17.22 -15.78
N GLY A 17 23.68 16.15 -16.18
CA GLY A 17 23.48 15.51 -17.49
C GLY A 17 22.05 15.03 -17.65
N VAL A 18 21.52 14.29 -16.68
CA VAL A 18 20.14 13.80 -16.68
C VAL A 18 19.16 14.97 -16.64
N ALA A 19 19.32 15.94 -15.74
CA ALA A 19 18.45 17.10 -15.64
C ALA A 19 18.40 17.90 -16.96
N LYS A 20 19.55 18.14 -17.59
CA LYS A 20 19.65 18.81 -18.90
C LYS A 20 18.96 17.99 -20.00
N TYR A 21 19.19 16.67 -20.01
CA TYR A 21 18.60 15.79 -21.01
C TYR A 21 17.07 15.81 -20.91
N LEU A 22 16.50 15.71 -19.71
CA LEU A 22 15.05 15.79 -19.50
C LEU A 22 14.48 17.13 -19.99
N LYS A 23 15.09 18.25 -19.62
CA LYS A 23 14.66 19.59 -20.07
C LYS A 23 14.67 19.79 -21.58
N LEU A 24 15.56 19.10 -22.31
CA LEU A 24 15.71 19.20 -23.76
C LEU A 24 14.76 18.29 -24.55
N HIS A 25 14.29 17.19 -23.95
CA HIS A 25 13.58 16.14 -24.67
C HIS A 25 12.12 15.98 -24.27
N THR A 26 11.65 16.73 -23.24
CA THR A 26 10.27 16.66 -22.81
C THR A 26 9.85 17.89 -22.02
N ASP A 27 8.63 18.37 -22.21
CA ASP A 27 8.01 19.44 -21.41
C ASP A 27 7.15 18.88 -20.26
N ARG A 28 7.15 17.56 -20.07
CA ARG A 28 6.32 16.85 -19.10
C ARG A 28 6.69 17.16 -17.66
N PHE A 29 8.01 17.29 -17.41
CA PHE A 29 8.57 17.56 -16.09
C PHE A 29 8.77 19.06 -15.91
N GLY A 30 7.75 19.73 -15.36
CA GLY A 30 7.76 21.20 -15.25
C GLY A 30 8.72 21.74 -14.20
N ILE A 31 8.96 20.97 -13.13
CA ILE A 31 9.88 21.34 -12.05
C ILE A 31 10.84 20.19 -11.80
N ILE A 32 12.13 20.45 -11.94
CA ILE A 32 13.21 19.50 -11.66
C ILE A 32 14.01 20.03 -10.47
N TYR A 33 13.91 19.30 -9.35
CA TYR A 33 14.75 19.50 -8.18
C TYR A 33 16.02 18.65 -8.31
N GLU A 34 17.11 19.09 -7.76
CA GLU A 34 18.39 18.38 -7.76
C GLU A 34 18.93 18.29 -6.33
N ALA A 35 19.47 17.13 -5.95
CA ALA A 35 20.17 16.91 -4.69
C ALA A 35 21.46 16.12 -4.95
N ASP A 36 22.55 16.50 -4.27
CA ASP A 36 23.85 15.83 -4.37
C ASP A 36 24.17 14.90 -3.19
N ASN A 37 23.20 14.70 -2.31
CA ASN A 37 23.29 13.82 -1.15
C ASN A 37 21.90 13.43 -0.65
N GLY A 38 21.83 12.36 0.14
CA GLY A 38 20.55 11.84 0.61
C GLY A 38 19.85 12.72 1.65
N GLN A 39 20.58 13.52 2.44
CA GLN A 39 19.92 14.42 3.40
C GLN A 39 19.16 15.52 2.66
N ASP A 40 19.80 16.17 1.69
CA ASP A 40 19.16 17.22 0.90
C ASP A 40 18.02 16.66 0.04
N ALA A 41 18.17 15.42 -0.48
CA ALA A 41 17.10 14.72 -1.16
C ALA A 41 15.88 14.53 -0.25
N PHE A 42 16.08 14.07 0.98
CA PHE A 42 15.01 13.90 1.95
C PHE A 42 14.34 15.24 2.31
N ASP A 43 15.11 16.29 2.52
CA ASP A 43 14.59 17.63 2.83
C ASP A 43 13.73 18.19 1.68
N ILE A 44 14.15 17.96 0.43
CA ILE A 44 13.38 18.31 -0.76
C ILE A 44 12.07 17.50 -0.82
N ILE A 45 12.11 16.19 -0.54
CA ILE A 45 10.90 15.34 -0.50
C ILE A 45 9.91 15.90 0.53
N VAL A 46 10.37 16.20 1.73
CA VAL A 46 9.53 16.75 2.81
C VAL A 46 8.90 18.08 2.41
N LYS A 47 9.69 18.99 1.86
CA LYS A 47 9.28 20.38 1.59
C LYS A 47 8.45 20.53 0.32
N HIS A 48 8.83 19.82 -0.76
CA HIS A 48 8.30 20.06 -2.09
C HIS A 48 7.41 18.94 -2.62
N GLN A 49 7.44 17.76 -1.99
CA GLN A 49 6.64 16.59 -2.35
C GLN A 49 6.69 16.33 -3.87
N PRO A 50 7.87 15.95 -4.41
CA PRO A 50 7.98 15.62 -5.83
C PRO A 50 7.15 14.38 -6.16
N ASP A 51 6.54 14.37 -7.35
CA ASP A 51 5.72 13.26 -7.82
C ASP A 51 6.58 12.03 -8.14
N ILE A 52 7.76 12.26 -8.73
CA ILE A 52 8.72 11.20 -9.06
C ILE A 52 10.08 11.57 -8.45
N VAL A 53 10.75 10.56 -7.88
CA VAL A 53 12.10 10.67 -7.31
C VAL A 53 13.02 9.69 -8.01
N LEU A 54 13.98 10.18 -8.79
CA LEU A 54 15.11 9.42 -9.30
C LEU A 54 16.21 9.47 -8.25
N LEU A 55 16.57 8.34 -7.66
CA LEU A 55 17.36 8.27 -6.44
C LEU A 55 18.53 7.29 -6.59
N ASP A 56 19.74 7.79 -6.46
CA ASP A 56 20.91 6.92 -6.28
C ASP A 56 20.91 6.30 -4.88
N ILE A 57 21.42 5.08 -4.78
CA ILE A 57 21.59 4.40 -3.49
C ILE A 57 22.82 4.94 -2.77
N GLN A 58 23.94 5.06 -3.45
CA GLN A 58 25.22 5.41 -2.83
C GLN A 58 25.45 6.92 -2.82
N MET A 59 24.93 7.58 -1.81
CA MET A 59 25.10 9.02 -1.63
C MET A 59 25.70 9.36 -0.27
N PRO A 60 26.46 10.48 -0.16
CA PRO A 60 26.96 10.95 1.12
C PRO A 60 25.83 11.42 2.05
N LYS A 61 26.15 11.54 3.35
CA LYS A 61 25.28 11.92 4.47
C LYS A 61 24.15 10.96 4.77
N MET A 62 23.44 10.44 3.75
CA MET A 62 22.34 9.48 3.87
C MET A 62 22.22 8.69 2.57
N ASP A 63 22.21 7.36 2.65
CA ASP A 63 22.01 6.51 1.49
C ASP A 63 20.55 6.53 0.99
N GLY A 64 20.33 6.18 -0.29
CA GLY A 64 19.01 6.22 -0.91
C GLY A 64 17.98 5.29 -0.26
N ILE A 65 18.41 4.14 0.27
CA ILE A 65 17.51 3.22 0.99
C ILE A 65 17.00 3.87 2.27
N THR A 66 17.87 4.56 3.01
CA THR A 66 17.49 5.31 4.22
C THR A 66 16.54 6.47 3.88
N VAL A 67 16.76 7.16 2.76
CA VAL A 67 15.83 8.19 2.25
C VAL A 67 14.45 7.59 2.02
N MET A 68 14.35 6.48 1.28
CA MET A 68 13.08 5.80 1.04
C MET A 68 12.41 5.34 2.32
N GLN A 69 13.16 4.75 3.26
CA GLN A 69 12.64 4.31 4.54
C GLN A 69 12.02 5.45 5.36
N LYS A 70 12.68 6.63 5.36
CA LYS A 70 12.16 7.81 6.04
C LYS A 70 10.93 8.40 5.33
N ALA A 71 10.96 8.46 4.00
CA ALA A 71 9.83 8.93 3.21
C ALA A 71 8.60 8.05 3.42
N ALA A 72 8.75 6.72 3.42
CA ALA A 72 7.68 5.77 3.70
C ALA A 72 7.07 5.95 5.09
N LYS A 73 7.87 6.25 6.12
CA LYS A 73 7.37 6.53 7.49
C LYS A 73 6.51 7.81 7.57
N LEU A 74 6.72 8.75 6.67
CA LEU A 74 5.99 10.01 6.61
C LEU A 74 4.83 9.97 5.60
N ASN A 75 4.56 8.81 5.00
CA ASN A 75 3.47 8.58 4.04
C ASN A 75 3.54 9.48 2.78
N TYR A 76 4.76 9.78 2.29
CA TYR A 76 4.90 10.48 1.01
C TYR A 76 4.60 9.55 -0.16
N ASN A 77 3.75 10.00 -1.10
CA ASN A 77 3.29 9.24 -2.27
C ASN A 77 4.19 9.41 -3.51
N SER A 78 5.44 9.84 -3.34
CA SER A 78 6.39 9.95 -4.46
C SER A 78 6.67 8.58 -5.09
N LEU A 79 6.74 8.52 -6.42
CA LEU A 79 7.15 7.33 -7.15
C LEU A 79 8.68 7.26 -7.20
N PHE A 80 9.27 6.27 -6.55
CA PHE A 80 10.73 6.11 -6.51
C PHE A 80 11.23 5.26 -7.67
N VAL A 81 12.23 5.79 -8.39
CA VAL A 81 13.06 5.09 -9.38
C VAL A 81 14.47 5.05 -8.82
N ILE A 82 15.00 3.86 -8.63
CA ILE A 82 16.33 3.67 -8.05
C ILE A 82 17.40 3.57 -9.14
N LEU A 83 18.51 4.25 -8.93
CA LEU A 83 19.76 4.05 -9.67
C LEU A 83 20.73 3.26 -8.80
N SER A 84 21.42 2.26 -9.34
CA SER A 84 22.35 1.44 -8.56
C SER A 84 23.49 0.90 -9.40
N GLY A 85 24.66 0.71 -8.80
CA GLY A 85 25.81 0.04 -9.39
C GLY A 85 25.71 -1.49 -9.43
N TYR A 86 26.71 -2.15 -10.01
CA TYR A 86 26.65 -3.53 -10.48
C TYR A 86 26.50 -4.66 -9.44
N ASP A 87 26.75 -4.49 -8.16
CA ASP A 87 26.84 -5.61 -7.19
C ASP A 87 25.79 -5.59 -6.05
N GLU A 88 24.62 -4.99 -6.26
CA GLU A 88 23.75 -4.61 -5.14
C GLU A 88 22.36 -5.28 -5.14
N PHE A 89 22.29 -6.58 -5.47
CA PHE A 89 21.03 -7.36 -5.34
C PHE A 89 20.34 -7.17 -3.98
N LYS A 90 21.13 -6.99 -2.92
CA LYS A 90 20.63 -6.73 -1.57
C LYS A 90 19.89 -5.39 -1.48
N TYR A 91 20.38 -4.37 -2.18
CA TYR A 91 19.71 -3.05 -2.21
C TYR A 91 18.47 -3.05 -3.10
N ALA A 92 18.48 -3.83 -4.19
CA ALA A 92 17.28 -4.01 -5.01
C ALA A 92 16.13 -4.59 -4.19
N GLN A 93 16.39 -5.60 -3.37
CA GLN A 93 15.41 -6.18 -2.45
C GLN A 93 14.89 -5.15 -1.44
N GLN A 94 15.77 -4.33 -0.86
CA GLN A 94 15.38 -3.29 0.10
C GLN A 94 14.59 -2.16 -0.58
N ALA A 95 15.01 -1.73 -1.77
CA ALA A 95 14.30 -0.72 -2.53
C ALA A 95 12.87 -1.14 -2.88
N LEU A 96 12.69 -2.38 -3.36
CA LEU A 96 11.37 -2.98 -3.60
C LEU A 96 10.55 -3.05 -2.31
N HIS A 97 11.20 -3.42 -1.19
CA HIS A 97 10.56 -3.47 0.12
C HIS A 97 9.99 -2.10 0.56
N TYR A 98 10.67 -1.00 0.24
CA TYR A 98 10.22 0.36 0.55
C TYR A 98 9.40 1.00 -0.58
N GLY A 99 8.98 0.23 -1.58
CA GLY A 99 8.04 0.67 -2.60
C GLY A 99 8.66 1.34 -3.82
N ALA A 100 9.93 1.04 -4.15
CA ALA A 100 10.49 1.46 -5.43
C ALA A 100 9.63 0.91 -6.58
N ARG A 101 9.32 1.76 -7.54
CA ARG A 101 8.52 1.40 -8.72
C ARG A 101 9.35 0.81 -9.84
N GLU A 102 10.58 1.26 -9.96
CA GLU A 102 11.52 0.79 -10.97
C GLU A 102 12.95 0.82 -10.40
N TYR A 103 13.81 -0.02 -10.94
CA TYR A 103 15.20 -0.16 -10.54
C TYR A 103 16.08 -0.20 -11.80
N LEU A 104 16.98 0.77 -11.94
CA LEU A 104 17.84 0.91 -13.10
C LEU A 104 19.30 0.67 -12.70
N LEU A 105 19.97 -0.21 -13.44
CA LEU A 105 21.38 -0.52 -13.20
C LEU A 105 22.30 0.47 -13.93
N LYS A 106 23.27 1.04 -13.23
CA LYS A 106 24.36 1.82 -13.81
C LYS A 106 25.38 0.88 -14.49
N PRO A 107 25.91 1.24 -15.67
CA PRO A 107 25.70 2.49 -16.39
C PRO A 107 24.37 2.51 -17.15
N VAL A 108 23.56 3.55 -16.96
CA VAL A 108 22.26 3.76 -17.61
C VAL A 108 22.30 5.02 -18.48
N ARG A 109 21.72 4.94 -19.68
CA ARG A 109 21.66 6.10 -20.58
C ARG A 109 20.53 7.04 -20.18
N ALA A 110 20.72 8.35 -20.38
CA ALA A 110 19.69 9.34 -20.10
C ALA A 110 18.39 9.09 -20.90
N SER A 111 18.48 8.48 -22.10
CA SER A 111 17.32 8.04 -22.88
C SER A 111 16.51 6.96 -22.20
N ASP A 112 17.16 6.02 -21.52
CA ASP A 112 16.51 4.91 -20.85
C ASP A 112 15.85 5.40 -19.54
N ILE A 113 16.51 6.34 -18.85
CA ILE A 113 15.92 7.06 -17.72
C ILE A 113 14.65 7.80 -18.16
N LEU A 114 14.71 8.57 -19.26
CA LEU A 114 13.54 9.29 -19.78
C LEU A 114 12.40 8.34 -20.15
N ALA A 115 12.70 7.21 -20.81
CA ALA A 115 11.68 6.21 -21.16
C ALA A 115 11.00 5.62 -19.90
N CYS A 116 11.79 5.31 -18.86
CA CYS A 116 11.28 4.84 -17.57
C CYS A 116 10.39 5.90 -16.91
N LEU A 117 10.85 7.14 -16.81
CA LEU A 117 10.11 8.25 -16.20
C LEU A 117 8.81 8.55 -16.97
N ASN A 118 8.81 8.48 -18.31
CA ASN A 118 7.60 8.68 -19.10
C ASN A 118 6.57 7.57 -18.84
N LYS A 119 6.98 6.31 -18.77
CA LYS A 119 6.11 5.18 -18.44
C LYS A 119 5.45 5.34 -17.06
N LEU A 120 6.20 5.84 -16.08
CA LEU A 120 5.64 6.13 -14.75
C LEU A 120 4.73 7.34 -14.74
N ALA A 121 5.07 8.39 -15.49
CA ALA A 121 4.26 9.58 -15.66
C ALA A 121 2.91 9.28 -16.32
N ASP A 122 2.87 8.39 -17.33
CA ASP A 122 1.63 7.93 -17.96
C ASP A 122 0.72 7.27 -16.93
N LYS A 123 1.25 6.32 -16.15
CA LYS A 123 0.50 5.67 -15.08
C LYS A 123 0.04 6.64 -13.98
N TYR A 124 0.86 7.63 -13.65
CA TYR A 124 0.52 8.64 -12.65
C TYR A 124 -0.62 9.53 -13.12
N ILE A 125 -0.59 10.00 -14.38
CA ILE A 125 -1.65 10.82 -14.98
C ILE A 125 -2.94 10.02 -15.10
N ASP A 126 -2.90 8.77 -15.60
CA ASP A 126 -4.06 7.89 -15.69
C ASP A 126 -4.73 7.68 -14.32
N THR A 127 -3.93 7.60 -13.25
CA THR A 127 -4.44 7.45 -11.88
C THR A 127 -5.07 8.75 -11.37
N GLU A 128 -4.47 9.91 -11.66
CA GLU A 128 -5.01 11.22 -11.25
C GLU A 128 -6.27 11.60 -12.05
N GLU A 129 -6.32 11.31 -13.36
CA GLU A 129 -7.53 11.56 -14.18
C GLU A 129 -8.70 10.70 -13.72
N LYS A 130 -8.46 9.42 -13.39
CA LYS A 130 -9.48 8.54 -12.81
C LYS A 130 -9.98 8.99 -11.45
N LYS A 131 -9.11 9.58 -10.60
CA LYS A 131 -9.53 10.16 -9.30
C LYS A 131 -10.48 11.35 -9.45
N VAL A 132 -10.44 12.06 -10.57
CA VAL A 132 -11.35 13.19 -10.86
C VAL A 132 -12.73 12.69 -11.32
N GLU A 133 -12.80 11.53 -11.97
CA GLU A 133 -14.05 10.94 -12.47
C GLU A 133 -14.72 9.97 -11.47
N GLU A 134 -13.98 9.44 -10.51
CA GLU A 134 -14.46 8.46 -9.53
C GLU A 134 -14.34 8.97 -8.08
N ASN A 135 -15.21 9.88 -7.69
CA ASN A 135 -15.44 10.19 -6.26
C ASN A 135 -16.20 9.07 -5.52
N ASP A 136 -16.25 7.87 -6.07
CA ASP A 136 -16.83 6.68 -5.44
C ASP A 136 -16.22 5.40 -6.01
N ASN A 137 -14.96 5.06 -5.65
CA ASN A 137 -14.54 3.67 -5.51
C ASN A 137 -13.04 3.58 -5.12
N GLU A 138 -12.76 2.85 -4.05
CA GLU A 138 -11.48 2.50 -3.47
C GLU A 138 -10.50 1.90 -4.51
N GLU A 139 -9.60 2.69 -5.11
CA GLU A 139 -8.42 2.12 -5.80
C GLU A 139 -7.40 1.64 -4.77
N SER A 140 -7.60 0.42 -4.34
CA SER A 140 -6.61 -0.31 -3.55
C SER A 140 -5.32 -0.48 -4.38
N VAL A 141 -4.17 -0.14 -3.75
CA VAL A 141 -2.85 -0.53 -4.26
C VAL A 141 -2.92 -2.01 -4.69
N PRO A 142 -2.35 -2.43 -5.85
CA PRO A 142 -2.50 -3.80 -6.37
C PRO A 142 -2.28 -4.89 -5.32
N PHE A 143 -1.26 -4.73 -4.45
CA PHE A 143 -0.98 -5.66 -3.35
C PHE A 143 -2.05 -5.65 -2.25
N VAL A 144 -2.73 -4.52 -2.01
CA VAL A 144 -3.83 -4.45 -1.04
C VAL A 144 -5.06 -5.14 -1.60
N LYS A 145 -5.31 -5.01 -2.90
CA LYS A 145 -6.38 -5.71 -3.59
C LYS A 145 -6.16 -7.22 -3.54
N GLU A 146 -4.95 -7.68 -3.89
CA GLU A 146 -4.57 -9.10 -3.83
C GLU A 146 -4.66 -9.65 -2.40
N ALA A 147 -4.18 -8.88 -1.40
CA ALA A 147 -4.31 -9.24 0.01
C ALA A 147 -5.78 -9.33 0.45
N LYS A 148 -6.63 -8.41 0.00
CA LYS A 148 -8.06 -8.40 0.28
C LYS A 148 -8.76 -9.61 -0.32
N GLU A 149 -8.54 -9.90 -1.59
CA GLU A 149 -9.07 -11.07 -2.29
C GLU A 149 -8.66 -12.35 -1.57
N TYR A 150 -7.37 -12.51 -1.24
CA TYR A 150 -6.89 -13.67 -0.50
C TYR A 150 -7.55 -13.80 0.89
N VAL A 151 -7.68 -12.69 1.63
CA VAL A 151 -8.34 -12.68 2.95
C VAL A 151 -9.83 -13.04 2.83
N GLU A 152 -10.53 -12.57 1.82
CA GLU A 152 -11.94 -12.86 1.58
C GLU A 152 -12.18 -14.34 1.26
N GLU A 153 -11.25 -14.99 0.57
CA GLU A 153 -11.32 -16.42 0.27
C GLU A 153 -10.95 -17.31 1.48
N HIS A 154 -10.00 -16.84 2.32
CA HIS A 154 -9.41 -17.64 3.40
C HIS A 154 -9.73 -17.11 4.82
N TYR A 155 -10.73 -16.24 4.98
CA TYR A 155 -11.02 -15.56 6.25
C TYR A 155 -11.31 -16.51 7.43
N THR A 156 -11.74 -17.75 7.18
CA THR A 156 -11.98 -18.73 8.24
C THR A 156 -10.70 -19.28 8.85
N GLU A 157 -9.58 -19.09 8.18
CA GLU A 157 -8.27 -19.52 8.64
C GLU A 157 -7.68 -18.53 9.67
N ASN A 158 -6.62 -18.97 10.36
CA ASN A 158 -5.92 -18.10 11.33
C ASN A 158 -4.89 -17.22 10.62
N LEU A 159 -5.35 -16.34 9.74
CA LEU A 159 -4.49 -15.49 8.93
C LEU A 159 -3.79 -14.42 9.77
N THR A 160 -2.50 -14.27 9.53
CA THR A 160 -1.68 -13.15 10.02
C THR A 160 -1.23 -12.27 8.86
N VAL A 161 -0.96 -11.00 9.15
CA VAL A 161 -0.38 -10.09 8.13
C VAL A 161 0.94 -10.61 7.56
N LYS A 162 1.71 -11.37 8.37
CA LYS A 162 2.99 -11.97 7.96
C LYS A 162 2.78 -13.08 6.92
N GLU A 163 1.80 -13.94 7.12
CA GLU A 163 1.48 -15.03 6.19
C GLU A 163 0.97 -14.49 4.86
N VAL A 164 -0.02 -13.58 4.90
CA VAL A 164 -0.57 -12.96 3.68
C VAL A 164 0.51 -12.18 2.92
N ALA A 165 1.34 -11.41 3.61
CA ALA A 165 2.46 -10.70 2.99
C ALA A 165 3.46 -11.65 2.31
N GLY A 166 3.74 -12.81 2.95
CA GLY A 166 4.60 -13.85 2.37
C GLY A 166 4.02 -14.47 1.09
N ILE A 167 2.70 -14.65 1.02
CA ILE A 167 2.01 -15.21 -0.16
C ILE A 167 2.07 -14.24 -1.34
N ILE A 168 1.81 -12.95 -1.11
CA ILE A 168 1.84 -11.91 -2.14
C ILE A 168 3.25 -11.36 -2.41
N GLY A 169 4.30 -11.93 -1.78
CA GLY A 169 5.70 -11.62 -2.07
C GLY A 169 6.21 -10.26 -1.53
N ILE A 170 5.58 -9.72 -0.49
CA ILE A 170 5.97 -8.44 0.13
C ILE A 170 6.26 -8.62 1.63
N SER A 171 6.82 -7.59 2.27
CA SER A 171 7.03 -7.64 3.72
C SER A 171 5.75 -7.36 4.50
N SER A 172 5.65 -7.95 5.69
CA SER A 172 4.53 -7.72 6.61
C SER A 172 4.39 -6.26 7.04
N GLY A 173 5.50 -5.54 7.19
CA GLY A 173 5.50 -4.12 7.53
C GLY A 173 4.94 -3.27 6.39
N TYR A 174 5.34 -3.56 5.14
CA TYR A 174 4.83 -2.88 3.96
C TYR A 174 3.33 -3.14 3.76
N LEU A 175 2.91 -4.40 3.81
CA LEU A 175 1.48 -4.73 3.72
C LEU A 175 0.67 -4.04 4.81
N SER A 176 1.15 -4.06 6.07
CA SER A 176 0.45 -3.42 7.19
C SER A 176 0.26 -1.92 6.97
N THR A 177 1.29 -1.24 6.48
CA THR A 177 1.25 0.21 6.20
C THR A 177 0.29 0.51 5.05
N MET A 178 0.45 -0.18 3.91
CA MET A 178 -0.38 0.02 2.72
C MET A 178 -1.84 -0.34 2.97
N PHE A 179 -2.08 -1.44 3.70
CA PHE A 179 -3.43 -1.86 4.04
C PHE A 179 -4.13 -0.82 4.92
N ASN A 180 -3.42 -0.27 5.91
CA ASN A 180 -3.98 0.78 6.78
C ASN A 180 -4.27 2.08 6.01
N GLN A 181 -3.39 2.48 5.08
CA GLN A 181 -3.58 3.65 4.24
C GLN A 181 -4.76 3.51 3.29
N SER A 182 -4.85 2.38 2.58
CA SER A 182 -5.91 2.14 1.58
C SER A 182 -7.26 1.85 2.21
N MET A 183 -7.29 1.14 3.36
CA MET A 183 -8.53 0.66 3.98
C MET A 183 -8.97 1.50 5.19
N GLY A 184 -8.18 2.48 5.62
CA GLY A 184 -8.44 3.30 6.81
C GLY A 184 -8.49 2.52 8.13
N LYS A 185 -8.05 1.24 8.13
CA LYS A 185 -8.06 0.33 9.30
C LYS A 185 -6.94 -0.70 9.20
N SER A 186 -6.55 -1.27 10.34
CA SER A 186 -5.53 -2.31 10.35
C SER A 186 -6.01 -3.60 9.66
N PHE A 187 -5.05 -4.41 9.18
CA PHE A 187 -5.33 -5.74 8.63
C PHE A 187 -6.15 -6.62 9.59
N VAL A 188 -5.82 -6.60 10.87
CA VAL A 188 -6.53 -7.39 11.91
C VAL A 188 -7.96 -6.87 12.10
N ASP A 189 -8.17 -5.56 12.10
CA ASP A 189 -9.52 -4.98 12.21
C ASP A 189 -10.36 -5.31 10.97
N TYR A 190 -9.77 -5.32 9.77
CA TYR A 190 -10.44 -5.74 8.55
C TYR A 190 -10.86 -7.20 8.59
N LEU A 191 -9.93 -8.12 8.92
CA LEU A 191 -10.21 -9.55 9.04
C LEU A 191 -11.30 -9.82 10.10
N ASN A 192 -11.21 -9.15 11.25
CA ASN A 192 -12.23 -9.26 12.30
C ASN A 192 -13.59 -8.75 11.81
N GLN A 193 -13.63 -7.61 11.11
CA GLN A 193 -14.87 -7.08 10.55
C GLN A 193 -15.51 -8.05 9.57
N LEU A 194 -14.72 -8.66 8.69
CA LEU A 194 -15.17 -9.67 7.72
C LEU A 194 -15.76 -10.89 8.43
N LYS A 195 -15.03 -11.46 9.39
CA LYS A 195 -15.50 -12.60 10.20
C LYS A 195 -16.81 -12.28 10.92
N ILE A 196 -16.94 -11.08 11.50
CA ILE A 196 -18.17 -10.66 12.20
C ILE A 196 -19.35 -10.46 11.23
N ASN A 197 -19.11 -9.94 10.03
CA ASN A 197 -20.17 -9.80 9.02
C ASN A 197 -20.72 -11.18 8.62
N HIS A 198 -19.87 -12.17 8.40
CA HIS A 198 -20.30 -13.55 8.15
C HIS A 198 -21.00 -14.17 9.37
N ALA A 199 -20.54 -13.89 10.58
CA ALA A 199 -21.19 -14.36 11.79
C ALA A 199 -22.62 -13.82 11.94
N CYS A 200 -22.89 -12.58 11.54
CA CYS A 200 -24.25 -12.01 11.55
C CYS A 200 -25.20 -12.82 10.69
N VAL A 201 -24.79 -13.25 9.49
CA VAL A 201 -25.60 -14.09 8.59
C VAL A 201 -25.98 -15.41 9.27
N TYR A 202 -25.03 -16.07 9.95
CA TYR A 202 -25.31 -17.31 10.68
C TYR A 202 -26.20 -17.08 11.93
N LEU A 203 -26.04 -15.96 12.62
CA LEU A 203 -26.89 -15.60 13.77
C LEU A 203 -28.34 -15.35 13.36
N GLU A 204 -28.58 -14.76 12.20
CA GLU A 204 -29.92 -14.52 11.65
C GLU A 204 -30.63 -15.82 11.25
N GLN A 205 -29.89 -16.82 10.77
CA GLN A 205 -30.41 -18.14 10.40
C GLN A 205 -30.84 -18.99 11.61
N ASN A 206 -30.33 -18.68 12.80
CA ASN A 206 -30.75 -19.18 14.14
C ASN A 206 -30.71 -20.70 14.38
N TYR A 207 -29.92 -21.47 13.61
CA TYR A 207 -29.78 -22.93 13.80
C TYR A 207 -28.47 -23.37 14.45
N LEU A 208 -27.45 -22.51 14.53
CA LEU A 208 -26.16 -22.80 15.16
C LEU A 208 -26.04 -22.12 16.53
N LYS A 209 -25.34 -22.75 17.48
CA LYS A 209 -25.01 -22.10 18.76
C LYS A 209 -23.94 -21.03 18.54
N VAL A 210 -23.82 -20.07 19.47
CA VAL A 210 -22.90 -18.92 19.35
C VAL A 210 -21.44 -19.39 19.21
N TYR A 211 -21.05 -20.40 20.01
CA TYR A 211 -19.70 -20.95 19.94
C TYR A 211 -19.42 -21.66 18.60
N GLU A 212 -20.41 -22.36 18.04
CA GLU A 212 -20.28 -23.00 16.73
C GLU A 212 -20.08 -21.98 15.62
N ILE A 213 -20.80 -20.85 15.70
CA ILE A 213 -20.62 -19.73 14.77
C ILE A 213 -19.22 -19.12 14.91
N ALA A 214 -18.73 -18.91 16.15
CA ALA A 214 -17.39 -18.39 16.39
C ALA A 214 -16.32 -19.23 15.70
N TYR A 215 -16.35 -20.55 15.89
CA TYR A 215 -15.39 -21.47 15.21
C TYR A 215 -15.60 -21.50 13.70
N LYS A 216 -16.85 -21.51 13.22
CA LYS A 216 -17.16 -21.56 11.78
C LYS A 216 -16.64 -20.34 11.01
N VAL A 217 -16.61 -19.17 11.64
CA VAL A 217 -16.04 -17.95 11.05
C VAL A 217 -14.54 -17.74 11.38
N GLY A 218 -13.89 -18.75 11.96
CA GLY A 218 -12.45 -18.80 12.15
C GLY A 218 -11.92 -18.10 13.42
N PHE A 219 -12.75 -17.91 14.46
CA PHE A 219 -12.24 -17.55 15.79
C PHE A 219 -11.86 -18.82 16.56
N GLN A 220 -10.72 -18.77 17.24
CA GLN A 220 -10.22 -19.89 18.06
C GLN A 220 -10.79 -19.89 19.48
N ASP A 221 -11.39 -18.79 19.91
CA ASP A 221 -11.92 -18.60 21.25
C ASP A 221 -13.26 -17.83 21.23
N GLU A 222 -14.28 -18.40 21.88
CA GLU A 222 -15.63 -17.82 21.95
C GLU A 222 -15.66 -16.49 22.73
N LYS A 223 -14.84 -16.36 23.78
CA LYS A 223 -14.81 -15.14 24.60
C LYS A 223 -14.22 -13.99 23.79
N TYR A 224 -13.12 -14.29 23.05
CA TYR A 224 -12.53 -13.31 22.15
C TYR A 224 -13.49 -12.92 21.02
N PHE A 225 -14.16 -13.89 20.40
CA PHE A 225 -15.22 -13.62 19.41
C PHE A 225 -16.30 -12.69 19.98
N THR A 226 -16.84 -12.99 21.17
CA THR A 226 -17.89 -12.17 21.80
C THR A 226 -17.41 -10.74 22.07
N LYS A 227 -16.16 -10.57 22.51
CA LYS A 227 -15.54 -9.26 22.74
C LYS A 227 -15.42 -8.46 21.43
N VAL A 228 -14.92 -9.10 20.37
CA VAL A 228 -14.76 -8.47 19.04
C VAL A 228 -16.12 -8.13 18.45
N PHE A 229 -17.09 -9.06 18.53
CA PHE A 229 -18.44 -8.84 18.05
C PHE A 229 -19.09 -7.62 18.72
N LYS A 230 -19.01 -7.54 20.06
CA LYS A 230 -19.53 -6.40 20.81
C LYS A 230 -18.82 -5.09 20.47
N LYS A 231 -17.48 -5.14 20.25
CA LYS A 231 -16.71 -3.95 19.79
C LYS A 231 -17.22 -3.44 18.43
N ILE A 232 -17.56 -4.34 17.51
CA ILE A 232 -17.94 -3.98 16.13
C ILE A 232 -19.43 -3.66 15.98
N LYS A 233 -20.31 -4.43 16.64
CA LYS A 233 -21.78 -4.31 16.49
C LYS A 233 -22.46 -3.56 17.66
N GLY A 234 -21.73 -3.21 18.71
CA GLY A 234 -22.26 -2.53 19.90
C GLY A 234 -23.01 -3.43 20.88
N ILE A 235 -23.45 -4.60 20.46
CA ILE A 235 -24.22 -5.59 21.24
C ILE A 235 -23.56 -6.96 21.17
N THR A 236 -23.93 -7.87 22.08
CA THR A 236 -23.41 -9.25 22.08
C THR A 236 -24.02 -10.08 20.95
N PRO A 237 -23.36 -11.21 20.53
CA PRO A 237 -23.94 -12.13 19.54
C PRO A 237 -25.31 -12.65 19.92
N LYS A 238 -25.54 -12.90 21.22
CA LYS A 238 -26.84 -13.38 21.74
C LYS A 238 -27.93 -12.31 21.63
N GLU A 239 -27.62 -11.07 21.97
CA GLU A 239 -28.53 -9.93 21.80
C GLU A 239 -28.82 -9.68 20.32
N TYR A 240 -27.81 -9.73 19.48
CA TYR A 240 -27.96 -9.61 18.02
C TYR A 240 -28.93 -10.65 17.47
N ARG A 241 -28.76 -11.93 17.82
CA ARG A 241 -29.66 -13.02 17.43
C ARG A 241 -31.10 -12.75 17.90
N ASN A 242 -31.28 -12.32 19.14
CA ASN A 242 -32.62 -12.04 19.69
C ASN A 242 -33.34 -10.89 18.97
N ASN A 243 -32.58 -9.91 18.51
CA ASN A 243 -33.12 -8.73 17.83
C ASN A 243 -33.43 -9.01 16.34
N TYR A 244 -32.60 -9.79 15.66
CA TYR A 244 -32.66 -9.97 14.20
C TYR A 244 -33.09 -11.38 13.77
N GLY A 245 -32.87 -12.41 14.57
CA GLY A 245 -33.31 -13.79 14.28
C GLY A 245 -34.81 -14.01 14.35
N LYS A 246 -35.58 -13.08 14.94
CA LYS A 246 -37.04 -13.19 15.05
C LYS A 246 -37.82 -12.59 13.87
N VAL A 247 -37.18 -11.80 13.03
CA VAL A 247 -37.85 -11.05 11.94
C VAL A 247 -38.27 -11.98 10.78
N ARG A 248 -37.66 -13.15 10.60
CA ARG A 248 -37.98 -14.07 9.49
C ARG A 248 -39.03 -15.15 9.79
N VAL A 249 -39.45 -15.31 11.04
CA VAL A 249 -40.47 -16.34 11.39
C VAL A 249 -41.91 -15.86 11.15
N ASN A 250 -42.12 -14.55 11.01
CA ASN A 250 -43.49 -13.98 10.88
C ASN A 250 -43.93 -13.70 9.44
N ASN A 251 -43.14 -14.02 8.39
CA ASN A 251 -43.51 -13.74 6.99
C ASN A 251 -43.89 -14.97 6.17
N ASN A 252 -44.10 -16.15 6.76
CA ASN A 252 -44.52 -17.35 6.05
C ASN A 252 -45.92 -17.87 6.41
N TYR A 253 -46.85 -17.02 6.81
CA TYR A 253 -48.26 -17.34 6.84
C TYR A 253 -49.07 -16.11 6.42
N ILE A 254 -49.28 -15.89 5.17
CA ILE A 254 -50.54 -15.48 4.52
C ILE A 254 -50.45 -15.87 3.04
#